data_cb4de23b9ba75afa4de2952bff7a9735
#
_entry.id   cb4de23b9ba75afa4de2952bff7a9735
#
_cell.length_a   1.000
_cell.length_b   1.000
_cell.length_c   1.000
_cell.angle_alpha   90.00
_cell.angle_beta   90.00
_cell.angle_gamma   90.00
#
_symmetry.space_group_name_H-M   'P 1'
#
loop_
_entity.id
_entity.type
_entity.pdbx_description
1 polymer ?
#
loop_
_entity_poly.entity_id
_entity_poly.type
_entity_poly.pdbx_seq_one_letter_code
_entity_poly.pdbx_strand_id
1 'polypeptide(L)'
;HSSAWGAASYMTGKQYQVSWNSSSDYDLLNPYILADTLGGDTHCERYGFQGGYAVSKGKFQLGIEAIFRAEHEYRNVDPRMRGIVTDLTLRLGTAYDFGKYQWAAGLEGNVYKQTNDVDFYRELGVIPEFQMTGLGTEYSRFSGDKRTLYYKGGGYGINLDANPLNETGFYGHAKLWRRQYKRMLADLNSVPLTQLFYHSAEVSLGWKHMGGSRQVALDGNLVFVRRSGDENIIGKSSAQYYPIIGKLTMYKNYLIDTYLRGLYGWGSGSGTWCLNGKIGYWSNRERYVYPERKMEAAKIYGRLGGQWMRSLSRTVALTVDMAAAYYGNVSSGIVMPYANMKASFQDMINHQYQFEKAGYGMLSAKIRSDYRLSGSQIGLFAELGGDWITCSENEHQHHLHLALGITF
;
A
#
# COMPACT_ATOMS: atom_id res chain seq x y z
N HIS A 1 32.11 2.73 -13.78
CA HIS A 1 31.08 1.80 -14.22
C HIS A 1 29.74 2.52 -14.26
N SER A 2 28.89 2.14 -15.22
CA SER A 2 27.51 2.60 -15.29
C SER A 2 26.60 1.39 -15.50
N SER A 3 25.39 1.45 -14.98
CA SER A 3 24.36 0.46 -15.19
C SER A 3 23.03 1.14 -15.48
N ALA A 4 22.25 0.57 -16.38
CA ALA A 4 20.86 0.96 -16.65
C ALA A 4 20.00 -0.27 -16.52
N TRP A 5 18.78 -0.09 -16.04
CA TRP A 5 17.78 -1.14 -15.90
C TRP A 5 16.40 -0.58 -16.19
N GLY A 6 15.48 -1.44 -16.55
CA GLY A 6 14.11 -1.06 -16.76
C GLY A 6 13.19 -2.28 -16.69
N ALA A 7 11.93 -2.03 -16.36
CA ALA A 7 10.88 -3.03 -16.36
C ALA A 7 9.55 -2.40 -16.77
N ALA A 8 8.73 -3.17 -17.46
CA ALA A 8 7.36 -2.84 -17.78
C ALA A 8 6.48 -4.01 -17.34
N SER A 9 5.30 -3.71 -16.81
CA SER A 9 4.35 -4.72 -16.36
C SER A 9 2.92 -4.33 -16.71
N TYR A 10 2.11 -5.31 -17.00
CA TYR A 10 0.66 -5.21 -17.09
C TYR A 10 0.04 -6.22 -16.13
N MET A 11 -0.97 -5.79 -15.39
CA MET A 11 -1.74 -6.63 -14.51
C MET A 11 -3.23 -6.39 -14.76
N THR A 12 -4.00 -7.45 -14.83
CA THR A 12 -5.45 -7.39 -14.79
C THR A 12 -5.95 -8.27 -13.65
N GLY A 13 -7.02 -7.86 -13.01
CA GLY A 13 -7.58 -8.59 -11.89
C GLY A 13 -9.02 -8.24 -11.61
N LYS A 14 -9.62 -9.00 -10.72
CA LYS A 14 -10.96 -8.79 -10.24
C LYS A 14 -11.00 -8.96 -8.72
N GLN A 15 -11.59 -8.00 -8.04
CA GLN A 15 -11.93 -8.05 -6.62
C GLN A 15 -13.42 -8.32 -6.50
N TYR A 16 -13.79 -9.29 -5.68
CA TYR A 16 -15.17 -9.68 -5.47
C TYR A 16 -15.75 -9.01 -4.25
N GLN A 17 -17.04 -8.68 -4.30
CA GLN A 17 -17.82 -8.20 -3.15
C GLN A 17 -17.22 -6.96 -2.45
N VAL A 18 -16.66 -6.03 -3.21
CA VAL A 18 -16.17 -4.77 -2.64
C VAL A 18 -17.36 -3.95 -2.16
N SER A 19 -17.40 -3.64 -0.87
CA SER A 19 -18.47 -2.87 -0.24
C SER A 19 -17.94 -1.56 0.32
N TRP A 20 -18.80 -0.54 0.40
CA TRP A 20 -18.49 0.77 0.98
C TRP A 20 -17.28 1.49 0.37
N ASN A 21 -16.98 1.19 -0.87
CA ASN A 21 -15.91 1.84 -1.61
C ASN A 21 -16.25 1.96 -3.09
N SER A 22 -16.26 3.20 -3.58
CA SER A 22 -16.38 3.56 -5.00
C SER A 22 -15.19 4.41 -5.45
N SER A 23 -14.04 4.32 -4.77
CA SER A 23 -12.80 5.04 -5.10
C SER A 23 -11.66 4.06 -5.29
N SER A 24 -10.80 4.31 -6.26
CA SER A 24 -9.52 3.61 -6.38
C SER A 24 -8.57 4.01 -5.25
N ASP A 25 -7.52 3.20 -5.05
CA ASP A 25 -6.51 3.44 -4.00
C ASP A 25 -7.11 3.69 -2.61
N TYR A 26 -8.06 2.85 -2.19
CA TYR A 26 -8.75 2.97 -0.91
C TYR A 26 -7.82 3.22 0.26
N ASP A 27 -6.79 2.41 0.43
CA ASP A 27 -5.86 2.50 1.58
C ASP A 27 -5.09 3.82 1.62
N LEU A 28 -4.85 4.41 0.45
CA LEU A 28 -4.15 5.68 0.32
C LEU A 28 -5.05 6.87 0.67
N LEU A 29 -6.32 6.82 0.25
CA LEU A 29 -7.24 7.96 0.30
C LEU A 29 -8.21 7.92 1.46
N ASN A 30 -8.50 6.72 2.05
CA ASN A 30 -9.36 6.60 3.22
C ASN A 30 -8.88 7.54 4.34
N PRO A 31 -9.77 8.30 5.02
CA PRO A 31 -11.22 8.16 5.02
C PRO A 31 -11.95 9.01 3.97
N TYR A 32 -11.24 9.79 3.18
CA TYR A 32 -11.83 10.72 2.22
C TYR A 32 -12.11 10.07 0.87
N ILE A 33 -13.04 9.13 0.86
CA ILE A 33 -13.44 8.33 -0.30
C ILE A 33 -14.88 8.62 -0.71
N LEU A 34 -15.24 8.16 -1.90
CA LEU A 34 -16.62 7.98 -2.31
C LEU A 34 -17.07 6.56 -1.96
N ALA A 35 -18.26 6.40 -1.44
CA ALA A 35 -18.81 5.12 -1.05
C ALA A 35 -20.28 4.99 -1.44
N ASP A 36 -20.71 3.77 -1.69
CA ASP A 36 -22.10 3.38 -1.91
C ASP A 36 -22.49 2.22 -1.00
N THR A 37 -23.79 1.94 -0.87
CA THR A 37 -24.31 0.86 -0.01
C THR A 37 -24.43 -0.49 -0.69
N LEU A 38 -24.36 -0.55 -2.03
CA LEU A 38 -24.52 -1.80 -2.77
C LEU A 38 -23.21 -2.53 -2.98
N GLY A 39 -22.14 -1.78 -3.23
CA GLY A 39 -20.87 -2.38 -3.59
C GLY A 39 -20.92 -3.14 -4.91
N GLY A 40 -20.08 -4.15 -5.03
CA GLY A 40 -20.03 -5.05 -6.18
C GLY A 40 -18.62 -5.50 -6.55
N ASP A 41 -18.53 -6.27 -7.62
CA ASP A 41 -17.26 -6.75 -8.14
C ASP A 41 -16.54 -5.65 -8.91
N THR A 42 -15.28 -5.43 -8.60
CA THR A 42 -14.44 -4.40 -9.21
C THR A 42 -13.35 -5.03 -10.06
N HIS A 43 -13.24 -4.60 -11.31
CA HIS A 43 -12.16 -4.97 -12.22
C HIS A 43 -11.03 -3.95 -12.10
N CYS A 44 -9.80 -4.41 -12.24
CA CYS A 44 -8.60 -3.60 -12.20
C CYS A 44 -7.69 -3.93 -13.37
N GLU A 45 -7.17 -2.90 -14.02
CA GLU A 45 -6.12 -2.97 -15.03
C GLU A 45 -5.01 -2.01 -14.63
N ARG A 46 -3.80 -2.51 -14.48
CA ARG A 46 -2.64 -1.71 -14.03
C ARG A 46 -1.47 -1.86 -14.97
N TYR A 47 -0.90 -0.73 -15.36
CA TYR A 47 0.32 -0.61 -16.15
C TYR A 47 1.41 -0.04 -15.26
N GLY A 48 2.53 -0.73 -15.18
CA GLY A 48 3.71 -0.32 -14.43
C GLY A 48 4.91 -0.14 -15.35
N PHE A 49 5.62 0.97 -15.18
CA PHE A 49 6.89 1.23 -15.85
C PHE A 49 7.88 1.71 -14.81
N GLN A 50 9.07 1.13 -14.83
CA GLN A 50 10.14 1.58 -13.96
C GLN A 50 11.47 1.49 -14.67
N GLY A 51 12.37 2.40 -14.37
CA GLY A 51 13.70 2.37 -14.92
C GLY A 51 14.64 3.25 -14.13
N GLY A 52 15.90 2.89 -14.18
CA GLY A 52 16.94 3.61 -13.47
C GLY A 52 18.28 3.60 -14.20
N TYR A 53 19.11 4.54 -13.82
CA TYR A 53 20.48 4.66 -14.25
C TYR A 53 21.37 4.97 -13.05
N ALA A 54 22.47 4.27 -12.95
CA ALA A 54 23.44 4.49 -11.90
C ALA A 54 24.86 4.58 -12.49
N VAL A 55 25.68 5.45 -11.92
CA VAL A 55 27.09 5.61 -12.26
C VAL A 55 27.93 5.54 -10.99
N SER A 56 29.06 4.83 -11.08
CA SER A 56 30.05 4.71 -10.02
C SER A 56 31.39 5.24 -10.50
N LYS A 57 31.97 6.17 -9.73
CA LYS A 57 33.31 6.74 -9.97
C LYS A 57 34.13 6.70 -8.68
N GLY A 58 35.06 5.75 -8.60
CA GLY A 58 35.84 5.51 -7.38
C GLY A 58 34.91 5.05 -6.24
N LYS A 59 34.93 5.78 -5.14
CA LYS A 59 34.11 5.52 -3.95
C LYS A 59 32.73 6.17 -4.00
N PHE A 60 32.45 6.96 -5.02
CA PHE A 60 31.23 7.73 -5.14
C PHE A 60 30.28 7.10 -6.16
N GLN A 61 29.00 7.03 -5.81
CA GLN A 61 27.94 6.50 -6.65
C GLN A 61 26.78 7.49 -6.73
N LEU A 62 26.18 7.60 -7.89
CA LEU A 62 24.99 8.40 -8.15
C LEU A 62 23.97 7.54 -8.88
N GLY A 63 22.68 7.71 -8.55
CA GLY A 63 21.60 7.01 -9.21
C GLY A 63 20.35 7.87 -9.36
N ILE A 64 19.62 7.59 -10.42
CA ILE A 64 18.29 8.12 -10.67
C ILE A 64 17.35 6.96 -11.01
N GLU A 65 16.12 7.01 -10.50
CA GLU A 65 15.08 6.04 -10.79
C GLU A 65 13.75 6.76 -11.01
N ALA A 66 12.98 6.28 -11.98
CA ALA A 66 11.61 6.70 -12.21
C ALA A 66 10.68 5.48 -12.15
N ILE A 67 9.57 5.64 -11.44
CA ILE A 67 8.51 4.61 -11.31
C ILE A 67 7.20 5.27 -11.69
N PHE A 68 6.49 4.69 -12.64
CA PHE A 68 5.20 5.17 -13.11
C PHE A 68 4.17 4.07 -13.04
N ARG A 69 2.98 4.40 -12.51
CA ARG A 69 1.80 3.55 -12.47
C ARG A 69 0.64 4.27 -13.12
N ALA A 70 -0.02 3.60 -14.07
CA ALA A 70 -1.35 3.96 -14.54
C ALA A 70 -2.31 2.82 -14.18
N GLU A 71 -3.49 3.15 -13.68
CA GLU A 71 -4.47 2.16 -13.24
C GLU A 71 -5.88 2.58 -13.63
N HIS A 72 -6.68 1.59 -14.03
CA HIS A 72 -8.09 1.74 -14.34
C HIS A 72 -8.86 0.70 -13.53
N GLU A 73 -9.72 1.18 -12.63
CA GLU A 73 -10.64 0.34 -11.86
C GLU A 73 -12.08 0.66 -12.24
N TYR A 74 -12.93 -0.36 -12.41
CA TYR A 74 -14.30 -0.15 -12.83
C TYR A 74 -15.24 -1.28 -12.39
N ARG A 75 -16.53 -0.95 -12.30
CA ARG A 75 -17.64 -1.89 -12.12
C ARG A 75 -18.52 -1.92 -13.35
N ASN A 76 -19.00 -3.12 -13.71
CA ASN A 76 -19.92 -3.33 -14.82
C ASN A 76 -21.40 -3.26 -14.41
N VAL A 77 -21.68 -3.24 -13.12
CA VAL A 77 -23.02 -3.21 -12.54
C VAL A 77 -23.16 -1.95 -11.67
N ASP A 78 -24.38 -1.35 -11.68
CA ASP A 78 -24.67 -0.14 -10.91
C ASP A 78 -24.49 -0.35 -9.38
N PRO A 79 -23.87 0.60 -8.70
CA PRO A 79 -23.28 1.85 -9.20
C PRO A 79 -21.97 1.58 -9.95
N ARG A 80 -21.87 2.06 -11.20
CA ARG A 80 -20.72 1.83 -12.08
C ARG A 80 -19.61 2.83 -11.77
N MET A 81 -18.82 2.53 -10.76
CA MET A 81 -17.62 3.31 -10.51
C MET A 81 -16.60 3.15 -11.64
N ARG A 82 -15.87 4.20 -11.93
CA ARG A 82 -14.73 4.23 -12.83
C ARG A 82 -13.64 5.11 -12.25
N GLY A 83 -12.55 4.52 -11.81
CA GLY A 83 -11.37 5.19 -11.29
C GLY A 83 -10.23 5.13 -12.28
N ILE A 84 -9.58 6.26 -12.55
CA ILE A 84 -8.36 6.35 -13.36
C ILE A 84 -7.28 6.99 -12.53
N VAL A 85 -6.20 6.25 -12.29
CA VAL A 85 -5.07 6.68 -11.45
C VAL A 85 -3.83 6.87 -12.29
N THR A 86 -3.07 7.91 -11.99
CA THR A 86 -1.67 8.09 -12.44
C THR A 86 -0.80 8.47 -11.26
N ASP A 87 0.31 7.76 -11.12
CA ASP A 87 1.25 7.90 -10.01
C ASP A 87 2.68 7.85 -10.54
N LEU A 88 3.42 8.94 -10.39
CA LEU A 88 4.81 9.06 -10.81
C LEU A 88 5.69 9.32 -9.58
N THR A 89 6.68 8.47 -9.38
CA THR A 89 7.72 8.64 -8.36
C THR A 89 9.08 8.78 -9.02
N LEU A 90 9.83 9.80 -8.63
CA LEU A 90 11.21 10.01 -9.00
C LEU A 90 12.09 9.88 -7.76
N ARG A 91 13.23 9.17 -7.90
CA ARG A 91 14.23 8.98 -6.87
C ARG A 91 15.60 9.40 -7.35
N LEU A 92 16.29 10.14 -6.51
CA LEU A 92 17.69 10.50 -6.68
C LEU A 92 18.46 9.94 -5.49
N GLY A 93 19.55 9.25 -5.75
CA GLY A 93 20.37 8.65 -4.71
C GLY A 93 21.84 8.89 -4.91
N THR A 94 22.56 9.01 -3.81
CA THR A 94 24.02 9.03 -3.77
C THR A 94 24.52 8.09 -2.72
N ALA A 95 25.66 7.43 -2.98
CA ALA A 95 26.35 6.63 -1.99
C ALA A 95 27.86 6.91 -2.02
N TYR A 96 28.48 6.73 -0.85
CA TYR A 96 29.91 6.92 -0.68
C TYR A 96 30.50 5.81 0.21
N ASP A 97 31.57 5.19 -0.25
CA ASP A 97 32.29 4.14 0.47
C ASP A 97 33.29 4.77 1.44
N PHE A 98 32.96 4.74 2.73
CA PHE A 98 33.77 5.29 3.80
C PHE A 98 34.26 4.20 4.76
N GLY A 99 35.56 3.94 4.75
CA GLY A 99 36.17 2.91 5.59
C GLY A 99 35.64 1.51 5.31
N LYS A 100 34.93 0.93 6.26
CA LYS A 100 34.30 -0.39 6.14
C LYS A 100 32.82 -0.34 5.78
N TYR A 101 32.27 0.86 5.59
CA TYR A 101 30.85 1.09 5.37
C TYR A 101 30.59 1.89 4.09
N GLN A 102 29.49 1.60 3.46
CA GLN A 102 28.88 2.46 2.46
C GLN A 102 27.74 3.24 3.13
N TRP A 103 27.79 4.55 3.00
CA TRP A 103 26.72 5.45 3.39
C TRP A 103 25.98 5.94 2.16
N ALA A 104 24.64 5.85 2.20
CA ALA A 104 23.81 6.32 1.11
C ALA A 104 22.75 7.29 1.60
N ALA A 105 22.42 8.25 0.75
CA ALA A 105 21.33 9.19 0.97
C ALA A 105 20.47 9.26 -0.29
N GLY A 106 19.16 9.34 -0.13
CA GLY A 106 18.22 9.42 -1.22
C GLY A 106 17.18 10.50 -0.99
N LEU A 107 16.74 11.09 -2.10
CA LEU A 107 15.60 11.99 -2.19
C LEU A 107 14.54 11.34 -3.06
N GLU A 108 13.29 11.43 -2.66
CA GLU A 108 12.15 10.88 -3.40
C GLU A 108 11.10 11.97 -3.57
N GLY A 109 10.54 12.09 -4.76
CA GLY A 109 9.43 12.97 -5.09
C GLY A 109 8.31 12.19 -5.77
N ASN A 110 7.05 12.50 -5.44
CA ASN A 110 5.88 11.80 -5.97
C ASN A 110 4.82 12.79 -6.44
N VAL A 111 4.19 12.48 -7.57
CA VAL A 111 3.01 13.19 -8.11
C VAL A 111 1.91 12.17 -8.35
N TYR A 112 0.73 12.46 -7.81
CA TYR A 112 -0.43 11.60 -7.84
C TYR A 112 -1.66 12.33 -8.40
N LYS A 113 -2.42 11.64 -9.25
CA LYS A 113 -3.74 12.10 -9.72
C LYS A 113 -4.68 10.90 -9.85
N GLN A 114 -5.93 11.11 -9.49
CA GLN A 114 -7.02 10.16 -9.71
C GLN A 114 -8.27 10.91 -10.11
N THR A 115 -8.98 10.44 -11.12
CA THR A 115 -10.39 10.75 -11.39
C THR A 115 -11.26 9.60 -10.97
N ASN A 116 -12.42 9.91 -10.43
CA ASN A 116 -13.37 8.92 -9.97
C ASN A 116 -14.79 9.36 -10.34
N ASP A 117 -15.37 8.66 -11.31
CA ASP A 117 -16.73 8.88 -11.80
C ASP A 117 -17.62 7.71 -11.37
N VAL A 118 -18.92 7.97 -11.19
CA VAL A 118 -19.90 6.92 -10.96
C VAL A 118 -21.14 7.17 -11.82
N ASP A 119 -21.49 6.18 -12.62
CA ASP A 119 -22.64 6.22 -13.52
C ASP A 119 -23.71 5.21 -13.08
N PHE A 120 -24.97 5.56 -13.40
CA PHE A 120 -26.13 4.72 -13.18
C PHE A 120 -26.91 4.52 -14.48
N TYR A 121 -27.22 3.28 -14.78
CA TYR A 121 -28.00 2.89 -15.96
C TYR A 121 -29.37 2.31 -15.61
N ARG A 122 -29.72 2.22 -14.31
CA ARG A 122 -31.03 1.78 -13.84
C ARG A 122 -32.13 2.76 -14.21
N GLU A 123 -33.25 2.24 -14.66
CA GLU A 123 -34.47 3.05 -14.92
C GLU A 123 -35.16 3.47 -13.62
N LEU A 124 -35.06 2.66 -12.56
CA LEU A 124 -35.75 2.86 -11.29
C LEU A 124 -34.78 3.24 -10.18
N GLY A 125 -34.72 4.52 -9.88
CA GLY A 125 -34.03 5.08 -8.70
C GLY A 125 -32.50 5.07 -8.77
N VAL A 126 -31.93 6.05 -8.13
CA VAL A 126 -30.49 6.25 -7.99
C VAL A 126 -30.09 5.77 -6.59
N ILE A 127 -28.95 5.13 -6.48
CA ILE A 127 -28.36 4.77 -5.21
C ILE A 127 -27.49 5.93 -4.76
N PRO A 128 -27.74 6.49 -3.57
CA PRO A 128 -26.98 7.63 -3.11
C PRO A 128 -25.52 7.25 -2.88
N GLU A 129 -24.63 8.12 -3.34
CA GLU A 129 -23.21 8.07 -3.07
C GLU A 129 -22.87 9.00 -1.92
N PHE A 130 -22.01 8.55 -1.05
CA PHE A 130 -21.62 9.24 0.16
C PHE A 130 -20.19 9.76 0.07
N GLN A 131 -20.03 11.05 0.36
CA GLN A 131 -18.73 11.69 0.50
C GLN A 131 -18.17 11.41 1.90
N MET A 132 -17.55 10.25 2.10
CA MET A 132 -17.06 9.82 3.42
C MET A 132 -15.97 10.75 3.94
N THR A 133 -16.00 10.98 5.27
CA THR A 133 -15.02 11.84 5.95
C THR A 133 -14.34 11.16 7.14
N GLY A 134 -14.81 9.97 7.57
CA GLY A 134 -14.18 9.12 8.57
C GLY A 134 -15.12 8.64 9.66
N LEU A 135 -14.90 7.42 10.10
CA LEU A 135 -15.64 6.77 11.18
C LEU A 135 -17.18 6.94 11.09
N GLY A 136 -17.73 6.69 9.88
CA GLY A 136 -19.16 6.81 9.62
C GLY A 136 -19.69 8.24 9.55
N THR A 137 -18.84 9.24 9.31
CA THR A 137 -19.25 10.60 8.95
C THR A 137 -19.21 10.81 7.44
N GLU A 138 -20.01 11.74 6.96
CA GLU A 138 -20.06 12.12 5.56
C GLU A 138 -20.19 13.64 5.38
N TYR A 139 -19.80 14.12 4.21
CA TYR A 139 -20.05 15.47 3.79
C TYR A 139 -21.41 15.54 3.08
N SER A 140 -22.51 15.46 3.85
CA SER A 140 -23.88 15.26 3.36
C SER A 140 -24.34 16.28 2.31
N ARG A 141 -23.89 17.52 2.39
CA ARG A 141 -24.22 18.57 1.41
C ARG A 141 -23.82 18.23 -0.02
N PHE A 142 -22.78 17.43 -0.19
CA PHE A 142 -22.21 17.04 -1.48
C PHE A 142 -22.35 15.56 -1.79
N SER A 143 -23.05 14.83 -0.94
CA SER A 143 -23.49 13.47 -1.22
C SER A 143 -24.66 13.48 -2.21
N GLY A 144 -24.83 12.45 -2.99
CA GLY A 144 -25.87 12.35 -4.00
C GLY A 144 -25.48 11.45 -5.15
N ASP A 145 -26.10 11.60 -6.30
CA ASP A 145 -25.88 10.81 -7.49
C ASP A 145 -24.97 11.49 -8.52
N LYS A 146 -24.33 10.68 -9.34
CA LYS A 146 -23.50 11.10 -10.49
C LYS A 146 -22.46 12.17 -10.15
N ARG A 147 -21.66 11.90 -9.13
CA ARG A 147 -20.60 12.82 -8.71
C ARG A 147 -19.26 12.41 -9.29
N THR A 148 -18.63 13.35 -10.00
CA THR A 148 -17.24 13.23 -10.44
C THR A 148 -16.32 13.83 -9.40
N LEU A 149 -15.51 12.98 -8.81
CA LEU A 149 -14.43 13.35 -7.90
C LEU A 149 -13.09 13.31 -8.58
N TYR A 150 -12.22 14.17 -8.16
CA TYR A 150 -10.84 13.96 -8.49
C TYR A 150 -9.91 14.24 -7.30
N TYR A 151 -8.83 13.47 -7.25
CA TYR A 151 -7.80 13.60 -6.24
C TYR A 151 -6.52 14.09 -6.90
N LYS A 152 -5.89 15.04 -6.24
CA LYS A 152 -4.59 15.57 -6.65
C LYS A 152 -3.67 15.58 -5.45
N GLY A 153 -2.50 15.01 -5.62
CA GLY A 153 -1.56 14.92 -4.51
C GLY A 153 -0.15 14.61 -4.93
N GLY A 154 0.62 14.25 -3.94
CA GLY A 154 2.01 13.86 -4.08
C GLY A 154 2.74 14.07 -2.79
N GLY A 155 4.05 13.89 -2.83
CA GLY A 155 4.86 14.00 -1.65
C GLY A 155 6.35 14.01 -1.93
N TYR A 156 7.10 14.05 -0.86
CA TYR A 156 8.55 13.97 -0.89
C TYR A 156 9.05 13.20 0.32
N GLY A 157 10.21 12.60 0.17
CA GLY A 157 10.87 11.86 1.23
C GLY A 157 12.37 11.90 1.14
N ILE A 158 12.99 11.57 2.26
CA ILE A 158 14.44 11.38 2.36
C ILE A 158 14.71 10.02 2.98
N ASN A 159 15.77 9.36 2.57
CA ASN A 159 16.27 8.16 3.23
C ASN A 159 17.78 8.25 3.43
N LEU A 160 18.24 7.58 4.48
CA LEU A 160 19.64 7.41 4.83
C LEU A 160 19.87 5.93 5.09
N ASP A 161 20.97 5.41 4.54
CA ASP A 161 21.36 4.02 4.65
C ASP A 161 22.81 3.90 5.05
N ALA A 162 23.13 2.91 5.88
CA ALA A 162 24.48 2.52 6.22
C ALA A 162 24.61 1.00 6.06
N ASN A 163 25.51 0.53 5.21
CA ASN A 163 25.71 -0.89 4.95
C ASN A 163 27.19 -1.25 5.05
N PRO A 164 27.56 -2.41 5.62
CA PRO A 164 28.94 -2.86 5.61
C PRO A 164 29.35 -3.27 4.18
N LEU A 165 30.55 -2.83 3.76
CA LEU A 165 31.14 -3.20 2.47
C LEU A 165 31.52 -4.68 2.41
N ASN A 166 31.89 -5.25 3.53
CA ASN A 166 32.34 -6.64 3.65
C ASN A 166 31.18 -7.53 4.11
N GLU A 167 30.09 -7.60 3.40
CA GLU A 167 28.99 -8.55 3.58
C GLU A 167 28.61 -8.92 5.04
N THR A 168 29.42 -8.53 6.04
CA THR A 168 29.24 -8.81 7.47
C THR A 168 29.38 -7.54 8.29
N GLY A 169 28.41 -7.25 9.15
CA GLY A 169 28.41 -6.13 10.06
C GLY A 169 27.03 -5.57 10.37
N PHE A 170 27.01 -4.49 11.11
CA PHE A 170 25.78 -3.76 11.38
C PHE A 170 25.32 -2.99 10.15
N TYR A 171 24.02 -2.84 9.99
CA TYR A 171 23.42 -2.00 8.97
C TYR A 171 22.28 -1.20 9.56
N GLY A 172 21.95 -0.10 8.91
CA GLY A 172 20.86 0.75 9.34
C GLY A 172 20.17 1.42 8.15
N HIS A 173 18.90 1.70 8.33
CA HIS A 173 18.05 2.42 7.38
C HIS A 173 17.17 3.39 8.16
N ALA A 174 17.02 4.61 7.65
CA ALA A 174 16.06 5.58 8.15
C ALA A 174 15.36 6.25 6.97
N LYS A 175 14.04 6.36 7.00
CA LYS A 175 13.24 7.02 5.97
C LYS A 175 12.20 7.92 6.61
N LEU A 176 12.11 9.16 6.09
CA LEU A 176 11.05 10.09 6.40
C LEU A 176 10.30 10.44 5.14
N TRP A 177 8.97 10.42 5.21
CA TRP A 177 8.12 10.62 4.05
C TRP A 177 6.93 11.50 4.40
N ARG A 178 6.60 12.47 3.54
CA ARG A 178 5.42 13.31 3.65
C ARG A 178 4.65 13.29 2.35
N ARG A 179 3.33 13.00 2.43
CA ARG A 179 2.38 13.06 1.31
C ARG A 179 1.19 13.93 1.66
N GLN A 180 0.51 14.44 0.65
CA GLN A 180 -0.77 15.12 0.79
C GLN A 180 -1.66 14.81 -0.40
N TYR A 181 -2.97 14.70 -0.14
CA TYR A 181 -3.98 14.41 -1.15
C TYR A 181 -5.16 15.34 -0.95
N LYS A 182 -5.54 16.10 -1.98
CA LYS A 182 -6.73 16.94 -2.00
C LYS A 182 -7.83 16.23 -2.76
N ARG A 183 -9.00 16.11 -2.15
CA ARG A 183 -10.22 15.63 -2.80
C ARG A 183 -11.01 16.84 -3.28
N MET A 184 -11.40 16.84 -4.55
CA MET A 184 -12.11 17.94 -5.20
C MET A 184 -13.33 17.39 -5.93
N LEU A 185 -14.43 18.17 -5.91
CA LEU A 185 -15.66 17.87 -6.60
C LEU A 185 -15.62 18.56 -7.96
N ALA A 186 -15.45 17.81 -9.04
CA ALA A 186 -15.26 18.33 -10.39
C ALA A 186 -16.49 19.10 -10.89
N ASP A 187 -17.68 18.54 -10.67
CA ASP A 187 -18.96 19.06 -11.14
C ASP A 187 -19.29 20.47 -10.63
N LEU A 188 -18.66 20.88 -9.53
CA LEU A 188 -18.88 22.18 -8.89
C LEU A 188 -17.64 23.07 -8.99
N ASN A 189 -17.12 23.23 -10.19
CA ASN A 189 -15.95 24.10 -10.46
C ASN A 189 -14.71 23.69 -9.62
N SER A 190 -14.49 22.39 -9.47
CA SER A 190 -13.36 21.81 -8.74
C SER A 190 -13.26 22.26 -7.28
N VAL A 191 -14.41 22.34 -6.58
CA VAL A 191 -14.45 22.71 -5.16
C VAL A 191 -13.61 21.73 -4.34
N PRO A 192 -12.58 22.19 -3.62
CA PRO A 192 -11.81 21.34 -2.74
C PRO A 192 -12.62 21.04 -1.47
N LEU A 193 -12.92 19.74 -1.25
CA LEU A 193 -13.69 19.30 -0.08
C LEU A 193 -12.79 19.01 1.11
N THR A 194 -11.76 18.23 0.89
CA THR A 194 -10.90 17.74 1.97
C THR A 194 -9.43 17.68 1.56
N GLN A 195 -8.56 17.63 2.54
CA GLN A 195 -7.12 17.44 2.35
C GLN A 195 -6.58 16.45 3.38
N LEU A 196 -6.01 15.35 2.92
CA LEU A 196 -5.36 14.34 3.75
C LEU A 196 -3.84 14.56 3.74
N PHE A 197 -3.25 14.61 4.92
CA PHE A 197 -1.80 14.64 5.13
C PHE A 197 -1.35 13.30 5.68
N TYR A 198 -0.24 12.84 5.19
CA TYR A 198 0.39 11.59 5.57
C TYR A 198 1.87 11.85 5.90
N HIS A 199 2.29 11.48 7.09
CA HIS A 199 3.67 11.53 7.53
C HIS A 199 4.09 10.14 7.99
N SER A 200 5.20 9.62 7.50
CA SER A 200 5.77 8.38 8.00
C SER A 200 7.24 8.54 8.37
N ALA A 201 7.63 7.78 9.37
CA ALA A 201 9.01 7.59 9.76
C ALA A 201 9.27 6.08 9.89
N GLU A 202 10.34 5.62 9.27
CA GLU A 202 10.76 4.23 9.29
C GLU A 202 12.21 4.18 9.74
N VAL A 203 12.54 3.30 10.68
CA VAL A 203 13.89 3.06 11.15
C VAL A 203 14.12 1.56 11.25
N SER A 204 15.23 1.10 10.71
CA SER A 204 15.69 -0.28 10.82
C SER A 204 17.14 -0.32 11.28
N LEU A 205 17.45 -1.16 12.23
CA LEU A 205 18.81 -1.42 12.68
C LEU A 205 19.02 -2.92 12.77
N GLY A 206 20.11 -3.41 12.22
CA GLY A 206 20.35 -4.85 12.19
C GLY A 206 21.83 -5.20 12.06
N TRP A 207 22.06 -6.49 12.14
CA TRP A 207 23.34 -7.13 11.87
C TRP A 207 23.17 -8.24 10.84
N LYS A 208 24.11 -8.37 9.94
CA LYS A 208 24.12 -9.42 8.92
C LYS A 208 25.49 -10.07 8.77
N HIS A 209 25.46 -11.34 8.41
CA HIS A 209 26.60 -12.09 7.90
C HIS A 209 26.16 -12.82 6.64
N MET A 210 26.69 -12.41 5.49
CA MET A 210 26.27 -12.90 4.16
C MET A 210 27.37 -13.70 3.46
N GLY A 211 28.43 -14.09 4.18
CA GLY A 211 29.57 -14.81 3.61
C GLY A 211 29.49 -16.31 3.70
N GLY A 212 30.10 -17.01 2.74
CA GLY A 212 30.23 -18.47 2.73
C GLY A 212 28.94 -19.23 2.41
N SER A 213 28.81 -20.44 2.97
CA SER A 213 27.65 -21.32 2.75
C SER A 213 26.43 -20.97 3.63
N ARG A 214 26.59 -20.06 4.56
CA ARG A 214 25.54 -19.66 5.51
C ARG A 214 25.37 -18.15 5.49
N GLN A 215 24.12 -17.71 5.53
CA GLN A 215 23.73 -16.32 5.57
C GLN A 215 22.81 -16.09 6.76
N VAL A 216 23.10 -15.08 7.56
CA VAL A 216 22.29 -14.72 8.73
C VAL A 216 22.05 -13.22 8.72
N ALA A 217 20.82 -12.82 9.01
CA ALA A 217 20.51 -11.41 9.30
C ALA A 217 19.48 -11.33 10.42
N LEU A 218 19.63 -10.32 11.27
CA LEU A 218 18.67 -9.99 12.31
C LEU A 218 18.53 -8.49 12.37
N ASP A 219 17.30 -8.00 12.36
CA ASP A 219 17.01 -6.56 12.47
C ASP A 219 15.78 -6.26 13.32
N GLY A 220 15.82 -5.08 13.94
CA GLY A 220 14.70 -4.45 14.60
C GLY A 220 14.19 -3.28 13.77
N ASN A 221 12.88 -3.16 13.65
CA ASN A 221 12.22 -2.19 12.77
C ASN A 221 11.15 -1.43 13.55
N LEU A 222 11.01 -0.16 13.24
CA LEU A 222 9.94 0.72 13.72
C LEU A 222 9.37 1.49 12.54
N VAL A 223 8.07 1.37 12.34
CA VAL A 223 7.30 2.17 11.38
C VAL A 223 6.28 2.99 12.16
N PHE A 224 6.32 4.28 11.99
CA PHE A 224 5.35 5.22 12.52
C PHE A 224 4.66 5.97 11.41
N VAL A 225 3.32 5.95 11.42
CA VAL A 225 2.51 6.69 10.46
C VAL A 225 1.54 7.59 11.21
N ARG A 226 1.51 8.87 10.83
CA ARG A 226 0.51 9.83 11.25
C ARG A 226 -0.26 10.33 10.04
N ARG A 227 -1.58 10.20 10.08
CA ARG A 227 -2.48 10.79 9.09
C ARG A 227 -3.33 11.87 9.76
N SER A 228 -3.55 12.98 9.07
CA SER A 228 -4.45 14.02 9.54
C SER A 228 -5.26 14.56 8.36
N GLY A 229 -6.54 14.75 8.58
CA GLY A 229 -7.48 15.16 7.56
C GLY A 229 -8.13 16.49 7.88
N ASP A 230 -8.02 17.42 6.94
CA ASP A 230 -8.66 18.73 6.99
C ASP A 230 -9.91 18.72 6.12
N GLU A 231 -10.98 19.30 6.63
CA GLU A 231 -12.26 19.48 5.95
C GLU A 231 -12.54 20.96 5.76
N ASN A 232 -12.90 21.33 4.52
CA ASN A 232 -13.24 22.71 4.20
C ASN A 232 -14.71 22.97 4.53
N ILE A 233 -14.97 24.08 5.22
CA ILE A 233 -16.32 24.59 5.41
C ILE A 233 -16.66 25.43 4.19
N ILE A 234 -17.61 24.95 3.39
CA ILE A 234 -18.02 25.58 2.15
C ILE A 234 -19.23 26.49 2.41
N GLY A 235 -19.11 27.77 2.08
CA GLY A 235 -20.16 28.75 2.19
C GLY A 235 -21.30 28.56 1.18
N LYS A 236 -22.26 29.50 1.14
CA LYS A 236 -23.31 29.51 0.13
C LYS A 236 -22.70 29.79 -1.24
N SER A 237 -23.21 29.11 -2.27
CA SER A 237 -22.78 29.34 -3.65
C SER A 237 -23.27 30.69 -4.14
N SER A 238 -22.43 31.38 -4.92
CA SER A 238 -22.78 32.57 -5.67
C SER A 238 -22.23 32.41 -7.08
N ALA A 239 -23.10 32.48 -8.09
CA ALA A 239 -22.72 32.33 -9.51
C ALA A 239 -21.77 31.15 -9.79
N GLN A 240 -22.09 29.98 -9.28
CA GLN A 240 -21.28 28.75 -9.37
C GLN A 240 -19.91 28.78 -8.59
N TYR A 241 -19.65 29.84 -7.86
CA TYR A 241 -18.52 29.92 -6.97
C TYR A 241 -18.91 29.46 -5.56
N TYR A 242 -18.10 28.56 -4.97
CA TYR A 242 -18.28 28.02 -3.63
C TYR A 242 -17.14 28.50 -2.73
N PRO A 243 -17.35 29.58 -1.94
CA PRO A 243 -16.27 30.10 -1.09
C PRO A 243 -15.91 29.14 0.05
N ILE A 244 -14.64 28.95 0.29
CA ILE A 244 -14.15 28.28 1.51
C ILE A 244 -14.15 29.33 2.62
N ILE A 245 -15.02 29.15 3.62
CA ILE A 245 -15.18 30.10 4.76
C ILE A 245 -14.42 29.66 6.00
N GLY A 246 -13.92 28.43 6.02
CA GLY A 246 -13.14 27.88 7.12
C GLY A 246 -12.57 26.52 6.78
N LYS A 247 -11.69 26.05 7.63
CA LYS A 247 -11.03 24.74 7.51
C LYS A 247 -10.83 24.14 8.91
N LEU A 248 -11.18 22.88 9.09
CA LEU A 248 -11.09 22.16 10.36
C LEU A 248 -10.33 20.86 10.17
N THR A 249 -9.42 20.57 11.08
CA THR A 249 -8.74 19.26 11.15
C THR A 249 -9.62 18.30 11.94
N MET A 250 -10.39 17.47 11.24
CA MET A 250 -11.41 16.59 11.81
C MET A 250 -10.91 15.16 12.02
N TYR A 251 -10.13 14.63 11.09
CA TYR A 251 -9.65 13.26 11.15
C TYR A 251 -8.19 13.18 11.62
N LYS A 252 -7.89 12.21 12.47
CA LYS A 252 -6.54 11.88 12.94
C LYS A 252 -6.38 10.36 13.04
N ASN A 253 -5.26 9.86 12.54
CA ASN A 253 -4.91 8.46 12.64
C ASN A 253 -3.42 8.31 13.00
N TYR A 254 -3.13 7.35 13.87
CA TYR A 254 -1.78 6.99 14.29
C TYR A 254 -1.62 5.49 14.16
N LEU A 255 -0.63 5.07 13.38
CA LEU A 255 -0.26 3.67 13.23
C LEU A 255 1.18 3.47 13.66
N ILE A 256 1.41 2.43 14.44
CA ILE A 256 2.73 1.97 14.85
C ILE A 256 2.85 0.49 14.48
N ASP A 257 3.92 0.14 13.80
CA ASP A 257 4.33 -1.25 13.59
C ASP A 257 5.79 -1.40 14.03
N THR A 258 6.04 -2.22 15.03
CA THR A 258 7.39 -2.51 15.51
C THR A 258 7.62 -4.02 15.50
N TYR A 259 8.75 -4.44 14.93
CA TYR A 259 9.02 -5.85 14.77
C TYR A 259 10.51 -6.20 14.75
N LEU A 260 10.79 -7.43 15.14
CA LEU A 260 12.06 -8.10 14.90
C LEU A 260 11.92 -9.04 13.72
N ARG A 261 12.92 -9.06 12.85
CA ARG A 261 13.00 -9.95 11.70
C ARG A 261 14.32 -10.69 11.72
N GLY A 262 14.26 -12.00 11.50
CA GLY A 262 15.41 -12.88 11.34
C GLY A 262 15.41 -13.58 9.97
N LEU A 263 16.59 -13.79 9.42
CA LEU A 263 16.81 -14.54 8.19
C LEU A 263 17.96 -15.53 8.40
N TYR A 264 17.79 -16.76 7.94
CA TYR A 264 18.81 -17.78 7.88
C TYR A 264 18.81 -18.49 6.53
N GLY A 265 19.89 -18.33 5.77
CA GLY A 265 20.08 -18.94 4.47
C GLY A 265 21.23 -19.95 4.48
N TRP A 266 21.09 -21.02 3.71
CA TRP A 266 22.14 -21.99 3.50
C TRP A 266 22.05 -22.65 2.12
N GLY A 267 23.20 -22.99 1.57
CA GLY A 267 23.32 -23.78 0.33
C GLY A 267 23.58 -25.23 0.62
N SER A 268 22.98 -26.12 -0.14
CA SER A 268 23.23 -27.56 -0.16
C SER A 268 23.22 -28.09 -1.59
N GLY A 269 23.68 -29.33 -1.81
CA GLY A 269 23.58 -29.99 -3.12
C GLY A 269 22.16 -30.10 -3.69
N SER A 270 21.13 -29.96 -2.85
CA SER A 270 19.72 -29.97 -3.23
C SER A 270 19.17 -28.58 -3.57
N GLY A 271 19.96 -27.52 -3.43
CA GLY A 271 19.54 -26.12 -3.70
C GLY A 271 19.93 -25.15 -2.59
N THR A 272 19.42 -23.94 -2.70
CA THR A 272 19.55 -22.89 -1.67
C THR A 272 18.26 -22.78 -0.89
N TRP A 273 18.37 -22.76 0.41
CA TRP A 273 17.27 -22.61 1.35
C TRP A 273 17.39 -21.28 2.08
N CYS A 274 16.29 -20.62 2.31
CA CYS A 274 16.21 -19.44 3.15
C CYS A 274 14.99 -19.54 4.06
N LEU A 275 15.20 -19.47 5.37
CA LEU A 275 14.14 -19.32 6.36
C LEU A 275 14.10 -17.87 6.82
N ASN A 276 12.92 -17.32 6.98
CA ASN A 276 12.72 -16.00 7.55
C ASN A 276 11.62 -16.03 8.60
N GLY A 277 11.81 -15.25 9.66
CA GLY A 277 10.84 -15.08 10.72
C GLY A 277 10.63 -13.61 11.03
N LYS A 278 9.41 -13.26 11.42
CA LYS A 278 9.04 -11.90 11.87
C LYS A 278 8.12 -12.05 13.08
N ILE A 279 8.40 -11.29 14.15
CA ILE A 279 7.50 -11.14 15.30
C ILE A 279 7.34 -9.64 15.56
N GLY A 280 6.14 -9.20 15.86
CA GLY A 280 5.90 -7.77 16.01
C GLY A 280 4.63 -7.40 16.75
N TYR A 281 4.53 -6.11 16.98
CA TYR A 281 3.37 -5.44 17.54
C TYR A 281 2.90 -4.36 16.58
N TRP A 282 1.63 -4.39 16.26
CA TRP A 282 0.94 -3.42 15.42
C TRP A 282 -0.16 -2.74 16.21
N SER A 283 -0.32 -1.43 16.04
CA SER A 283 -1.40 -0.65 16.65
C SER A 283 -1.90 0.42 15.70
N ASN A 284 -3.22 0.52 15.57
CA ASN A 284 -3.92 1.54 14.80
C ASN A 284 -4.90 2.28 15.68
N ARG A 285 -4.91 3.62 15.64
CA ARG A 285 -5.83 4.48 16.39
C ARG A 285 -6.38 5.53 15.48
N GLU A 286 -7.70 5.51 15.29
CA GLU A 286 -8.42 6.50 14.49
C GLU A 286 -9.31 7.35 15.40
N ARG A 287 -9.37 8.65 15.10
CA ARG A 287 -10.23 9.60 15.81
C ARG A 287 -10.83 10.60 14.83
N TYR A 288 -12.12 10.82 14.96
CA TYR A 288 -12.84 11.95 14.36
C TYR A 288 -13.21 12.94 15.47
N VAL A 289 -12.98 14.24 15.24
CA VAL A 289 -12.99 15.23 16.35
C VAL A 289 -14.42 15.57 16.76
N TYR A 290 -15.32 15.79 15.79
CA TYR A 290 -16.70 16.16 16.09
C TYR A 290 -17.69 15.65 15.03
N PRO A 291 -18.71 14.87 15.40
CA PRO A 291 -18.92 14.30 16.77
C PRO A 291 -17.73 13.40 17.13
N GLU A 292 -17.36 13.39 18.42
CA GLU A 292 -16.19 12.60 18.84
C GLU A 292 -16.43 11.12 18.59
N ARG A 293 -15.58 10.52 17.76
CA ARG A 293 -15.57 9.10 17.42
C ARG A 293 -14.15 8.57 17.47
N LYS A 294 -14.03 7.36 17.93
CA LYS A 294 -12.73 6.70 18.09
C LYS A 294 -12.84 5.23 17.79
N MET A 295 -11.89 4.70 17.05
CA MET A 295 -11.70 3.27 16.83
C MET A 295 -10.22 2.96 17.00
N GLU A 296 -9.91 1.92 17.78
CA GLU A 296 -8.53 1.50 18.00
C GLU A 296 -8.44 -0.02 18.08
N ALA A 297 -7.34 -0.55 17.57
CA ALA A 297 -6.97 -1.94 17.70
C ALA A 297 -5.46 -2.08 17.82
N ALA A 298 -5.02 -3.09 18.57
CA ALA A 298 -3.63 -3.47 18.67
C ALA A 298 -3.51 -4.98 18.59
N LYS A 299 -2.49 -5.44 17.85
CA LYS A 299 -2.24 -6.86 17.58
C LYS A 299 -0.78 -7.21 17.82
N ILE A 300 -0.54 -8.41 18.32
CA ILE A 300 0.76 -9.07 18.22
C ILE A 300 0.70 -10.04 17.05
N TYR A 301 1.81 -10.20 16.36
CA TYR A 301 1.84 -11.10 15.24
C TYR A 301 3.16 -11.84 15.10
N GLY A 302 3.08 -13.01 14.47
CA GLY A 302 4.22 -13.82 14.08
C GLY A 302 4.06 -14.28 12.64
N ARG A 303 5.16 -14.30 11.89
CA ARG A 303 5.25 -14.87 10.54
C ARG A 303 6.49 -15.73 10.43
N LEU A 304 6.33 -16.90 9.84
CA LEU A 304 7.44 -17.78 9.43
C LEU A 304 7.32 -18.01 7.93
N GLY A 305 8.43 -17.92 7.22
CA GLY A 305 8.49 -18.17 5.79
C GLY A 305 9.73 -19.01 5.42
N GLY A 306 9.61 -19.75 4.35
CA GLY A 306 10.70 -20.51 3.75
C GLY A 306 10.72 -20.32 2.25
N GLN A 307 11.92 -20.18 1.69
CA GLN A 307 12.16 -20.15 0.27
C GLN A 307 13.15 -21.25 -0.09
N TRP A 308 12.86 -22.00 -1.13
CA TRP A 308 13.74 -22.96 -1.73
C TRP A 308 13.99 -22.62 -3.19
N MET A 309 15.25 -22.55 -3.58
CA MET A 309 15.69 -22.29 -4.94
C MET A 309 16.60 -23.40 -5.42
N ARG A 310 16.37 -23.90 -6.65
CA ARG A 310 17.19 -24.93 -7.26
C ARG A 310 17.29 -24.73 -8.77
N SER A 311 18.51 -24.85 -9.28
CA SER A 311 18.74 -25.04 -10.71
C SER A 311 18.48 -26.49 -11.06
N LEU A 312 17.41 -26.79 -11.80
CA LEU A 312 17.05 -28.13 -12.26
C LEU A 312 17.90 -28.53 -13.45
N SER A 313 18.34 -27.57 -14.25
CA SER A 313 19.27 -27.73 -15.36
C SER A 313 20.11 -26.44 -15.54
N ARG A 314 20.93 -26.39 -16.59
CA ARG A 314 21.69 -25.19 -16.94
C ARG A 314 20.76 -24.03 -17.40
N THR A 315 19.55 -24.35 -17.79
CA THR A 315 18.58 -23.41 -18.38
C THR A 315 17.33 -23.22 -17.52
N VAL A 316 17.06 -24.09 -16.54
CA VAL A 316 15.84 -24.05 -15.73
C VAL A 316 16.18 -23.88 -14.26
N ALA A 317 15.61 -22.89 -13.62
CA ALA A 317 15.61 -22.71 -12.18
C ALA A 317 14.17 -22.73 -11.64
N LEU A 318 14.00 -23.30 -10.46
CA LEU A 318 12.74 -23.33 -9.72
C LEU A 318 12.90 -22.64 -8.38
N THR A 319 11.95 -21.79 -8.05
CA THR A 319 11.82 -21.12 -6.74
C THR A 319 10.46 -21.46 -6.15
N VAL A 320 10.44 -21.88 -4.90
CA VAL A 320 9.23 -22.15 -4.12
C VAL A 320 9.31 -21.32 -2.86
N ASP A 321 8.28 -20.51 -2.62
CA ASP A 321 8.10 -19.70 -1.42
C ASP A 321 6.86 -20.17 -0.68
N MET A 322 6.96 -20.29 0.65
CA MET A 322 5.83 -20.57 1.53
C MET A 322 5.94 -19.71 2.78
N ALA A 323 4.81 -19.22 3.28
CA ALA A 323 4.79 -18.51 4.55
C ALA A 323 3.47 -18.75 5.28
N ALA A 324 3.55 -18.72 6.61
CA ALA A 324 2.40 -18.71 7.51
C ALA A 324 2.53 -17.52 8.46
N ALA A 325 1.43 -16.84 8.74
CA ALA A 325 1.37 -15.76 9.71
C ALA A 325 0.11 -15.87 10.57
N TYR A 326 0.21 -15.36 11.79
CA TYR A 326 -0.93 -15.21 12.69
C TYR A 326 -0.88 -13.85 13.37
N TYR A 327 -2.04 -13.19 13.43
CA TYR A 327 -2.26 -11.90 14.06
C TYR A 327 -3.29 -12.05 15.17
N GLY A 328 -2.88 -11.91 16.43
CA GLY A 328 -3.73 -12.00 17.60
C GLY A 328 -4.08 -10.61 18.14
N ASN A 329 -5.36 -10.36 18.43
CA ASN A 329 -5.78 -9.11 19.06
C ASN A 329 -5.28 -9.04 20.51
N VAL A 330 -4.69 -7.90 20.88
CA VAL A 330 -4.24 -7.59 22.26
C VAL A 330 -5.22 -6.66 22.94
N SER A 331 -5.65 -5.63 22.22
CA SER A 331 -6.63 -4.67 22.72
C SER A 331 -7.39 -4.05 21.56
N SER A 332 -8.63 -3.71 21.80
CA SER A 332 -9.46 -2.98 20.85
C SER A 332 -10.51 -2.16 21.60
N GLY A 333 -10.92 -1.04 21.01
CA GLY A 333 -11.90 -0.15 21.57
C GLY A 333 -12.61 0.67 20.51
N ILE A 334 -13.89 0.94 20.75
CA ILE A 334 -14.71 1.80 19.92
C ILE A 334 -15.50 2.76 20.77
N VAL A 335 -15.52 4.02 20.37
CA VAL A 335 -16.38 5.07 20.95
C VAL A 335 -17.12 5.72 19.81
N MET A 336 -18.44 5.45 19.73
CA MET A 336 -19.31 5.94 18.65
C MET A 336 -20.61 6.47 19.24
N PRO A 337 -20.88 7.77 19.16
CA PRO A 337 -22.21 8.28 19.38
C PRO A 337 -23.06 7.95 18.14
N TYR A 338 -23.83 6.86 18.22
CA TYR A 338 -24.70 6.43 17.12
C TYR A 338 -25.95 7.32 16.94
N ALA A 339 -26.22 8.22 17.87
CA ALA A 339 -27.30 9.19 17.72
C ALA A 339 -27.17 9.97 16.40
N ASN A 340 -28.25 10.00 15.63
CA ASN A 340 -28.32 10.65 14.31
C ASN A 340 -27.41 10.03 13.22
N MET A 341 -26.85 8.83 13.44
CA MET A 341 -26.14 8.09 12.39
C MET A 341 -27.15 7.25 11.59
N LYS A 342 -27.00 7.23 10.26
CA LYS A 342 -27.78 6.34 9.39
C LYS A 342 -27.52 4.87 9.76
N ALA A 343 -28.55 4.03 9.74
CA ALA A 343 -28.43 2.61 10.10
C ALA A 343 -27.36 1.89 9.27
N SER A 344 -27.31 2.14 7.97
CA SER A 344 -26.28 1.59 7.07
C SER A 344 -24.85 1.98 7.45
N PHE A 345 -24.64 3.20 7.99
CA PHE A 345 -23.33 3.61 8.50
C PHE A 345 -22.99 2.95 9.83
N GLN A 346 -24.00 2.69 10.67
CA GLN A 346 -23.80 1.92 11.91
C GLN A 346 -23.35 0.50 11.59
N ASP A 347 -24.02 -0.15 10.64
CA ASP A 347 -23.67 -1.50 10.18
C ASP A 347 -22.25 -1.55 9.59
N MET A 348 -21.91 -0.58 8.73
CA MET A 348 -20.56 -0.46 8.16
C MET A 348 -19.49 -0.32 9.25
N ILE A 349 -19.68 0.58 10.21
CA ILE A 349 -18.70 0.82 11.29
C ILE A 349 -18.60 -0.39 12.21
N ASN A 350 -19.73 -1.04 12.54
CA ASN A 350 -19.71 -2.24 13.35
C ASN A 350 -18.95 -3.37 12.64
N HIS A 351 -19.19 -3.57 11.35
CA HIS A 351 -18.47 -4.57 10.56
C HIS A 351 -16.97 -4.24 10.50
N GLN A 352 -16.60 -2.98 10.23
CA GLN A 352 -15.21 -2.52 10.23
C GLN A 352 -14.53 -2.78 11.59
N TYR A 353 -15.20 -2.46 12.70
CA TYR A 353 -14.65 -2.71 14.02
C TYR A 353 -14.50 -4.19 14.34
N GLN A 354 -15.47 -5.04 13.96
CA GLN A 354 -15.37 -6.50 14.13
C GLN A 354 -14.14 -7.03 13.37
N PHE A 355 -13.92 -6.57 12.15
CA PHE A 355 -12.75 -6.95 11.35
C PHE A 355 -11.43 -6.45 11.96
N GLU A 356 -11.38 -5.20 12.39
CA GLU A 356 -10.20 -4.61 13.03
C GLU A 356 -9.80 -5.36 14.32
N LYS A 357 -10.76 -5.77 15.15
CA LYS A 357 -10.47 -6.52 16.38
C LYS A 357 -10.23 -8.01 16.15
N ALA A 358 -10.65 -8.57 15.02
CA ALA A 358 -10.54 -9.99 14.76
C ALA A 358 -9.07 -10.44 14.72
N GLY A 359 -8.78 -11.60 15.29
CA GLY A 359 -7.56 -12.33 15.01
C GLY A 359 -7.66 -13.01 13.65
N TYR A 360 -6.55 -13.13 12.93
CA TYR A 360 -6.54 -13.81 11.64
C TYR A 360 -5.27 -14.60 11.39
N GLY A 361 -5.42 -15.69 10.66
CA GLY A 361 -4.32 -16.48 10.11
C GLY A 361 -4.17 -16.23 8.61
N MET A 362 -2.95 -16.31 8.11
CA MET A 362 -2.64 -16.18 6.68
C MET A 362 -1.67 -17.26 6.26
N LEU A 363 -1.94 -17.90 5.12
CA LEU A 363 -1.04 -18.81 4.43
C LEU A 363 -0.74 -18.22 3.06
N SER A 364 0.53 -18.25 2.67
CA SER A 364 0.97 -17.80 1.35
C SER A 364 1.80 -18.90 0.70
N ALA A 365 1.59 -19.14 -0.59
CA ALA A 365 2.42 -20.06 -1.38
C ALA A 365 2.67 -19.46 -2.76
N LYS A 366 3.89 -19.65 -3.27
CA LYS A 366 4.28 -19.17 -4.59
C LYS A 366 5.30 -20.12 -5.20
N ILE A 367 5.12 -20.41 -6.49
CA ILE A 367 6.04 -21.23 -7.30
C ILE A 367 6.40 -20.41 -8.53
N ARG A 368 7.69 -20.29 -8.80
CA ARG A 368 8.22 -19.62 -9.98
C ARG A 368 9.22 -20.51 -10.69
N SER A 369 9.08 -20.62 -12.01
CA SER A 369 10.01 -21.28 -12.91
C SER A 369 10.64 -20.25 -13.84
N ASP A 370 11.96 -20.19 -13.87
CA ASP A 370 12.75 -19.35 -14.76
C ASP A 370 13.43 -20.24 -15.80
N TYR A 371 13.30 -19.91 -17.07
CA TYR A 371 13.89 -20.60 -18.22
C TYR A 371 14.82 -19.65 -18.98
N ARG A 372 16.10 -19.96 -19.06
CA ARG A 372 17.09 -19.21 -19.81
C ARG A 372 17.22 -19.76 -21.23
N LEU A 373 17.02 -18.93 -22.25
CA LEU A 373 17.20 -19.32 -23.64
C LEU A 373 18.68 -19.59 -23.95
N SER A 374 18.96 -20.76 -24.54
CA SER A 374 20.33 -21.16 -24.89
C SER A 374 20.98 -20.15 -25.86
N GLY A 375 22.19 -19.70 -25.53
CA GLY A 375 22.94 -18.76 -26.36
C GLY A 375 22.44 -17.32 -26.27
N SER A 376 21.55 -17.00 -25.34
CA SER A 376 20.97 -15.68 -25.14
C SER A 376 21.09 -15.23 -23.69
N GLN A 377 21.01 -13.92 -23.45
CA GLN A 377 20.80 -13.37 -22.10
C GLN A 377 19.32 -13.31 -21.73
N ILE A 378 18.43 -13.64 -22.66
CA ILE A 378 16.99 -13.60 -22.47
C ILE A 378 16.54 -14.80 -21.62
N GLY A 379 15.75 -14.54 -20.62
CA GLY A 379 15.04 -15.51 -19.80
C GLY A 379 13.52 -15.33 -19.91
N LEU A 380 12.79 -16.42 -19.73
CA LEU A 380 11.34 -16.43 -19.58
C LEU A 380 11.02 -16.87 -18.16
N PHE A 381 9.97 -16.33 -17.56
CA PHE A 381 9.47 -16.86 -16.30
C PHE A 381 7.97 -17.06 -16.30
N ALA A 382 7.54 -18.02 -15.50
CA ALA A 382 6.15 -18.23 -15.12
C ALA A 382 6.08 -18.33 -13.58
N GLU A 383 5.13 -17.63 -12.99
CA GLU A 383 4.90 -17.59 -11.55
C GLU A 383 3.42 -17.81 -11.25
N LEU A 384 3.12 -18.69 -10.32
CA LEU A 384 1.79 -18.92 -9.76
C LEU A 384 1.87 -18.73 -8.25
N GLY A 385 0.97 -17.95 -7.69
CA GLY A 385 0.93 -17.74 -6.25
C GLY A 385 -0.46 -17.48 -5.73
N GLY A 386 -0.59 -17.56 -4.40
CA GLY A 386 -1.84 -17.26 -3.73
C GLY A 386 -1.67 -17.07 -2.24
N ASP A 387 -2.62 -16.33 -1.68
CA ASP A 387 -2.77 -16.07 -0.26
C ASP A 387 -4.15 -16.52 0.20
N TRP A 388 -4.21 -17.13 1.38
CA TRP A 388 -5.43 -17.55 2.07
C TRP A 388 -5.45 -16.90 3.44
N ILE A 389 -6.48 -16.10 3.69
CA ILE A 389 -6.69 -15.39 4.96
C ILE A 389 -7.97 -15.94 5.58
N THR A 390 -7.89 -16.28 6.86
CA THR A 390 -9.03 -16.76 7.66
C THR A 390 -9.11 -15.93 8.93
N CYS A 391 -10.24 -15.27 9.13
CA CYS A 391 -10.53 -14.50 10.34
C CYS A 391 -11.30 -15.30 11.37
N SER A 392 -11.21 -14.91 12.63
CA SER A 392 -11.95 -15.53 13.76
C SER A 392 -13.47 -15.37 13.64
N GLU A 393 -13.95 -14.42 12.84
CA GLU A 393 -15.39 -14.17 12.57
C GLU A 393 -15.95 -15.01 11.40
N ASN A 394 -15.28 -16.12 11.02
CA ASN A 394 -15.64 -17.00 9.90
C ASN A 394 -15.60 -16.33 8.51
N GLU A 395 -14.90 -15.22 8.37
CA GLU A 395 -14.66 -14.62 7.08
C GLU A 395 -13.38 -15.16 6.45
N HIS A 396 -13.45 -15.42 5.14
CA HIS A 396 -12.33 -15.96 4.37
C HIS A 396 -12.05 -15.08 3.16
N GLN A 397 -10.78 -14.81 2.91
CA GLN A 397 -10.33 -14.12 1.73
C GLN A 397 -9.29 -14.96 1.00
N HIS A 398 -9.41 -15.06 -0.31
CA HIS A 398 -8.46 -15.76 -1.17
C HIS A 398 -7.97 -14.82 -2.26
N HIS A 399 -6.68 -14.84 -2.48
CA HIS A 399 -6.05 -14.14 -3.58
C HIS A 399 -5.24 -15.14 -4.41
N LEU A 400 -5.44 -15.18 -5.72
CA LEU A 400 -4.67 -15.98 -6.66
C LEU A 400 -4.10 -15.09 -7.75
N HIS A 401 -2.86 -15.34 -8.15
CA HIS A 401 -2.22 -14.62 -9.24
C HIS A 401 -1.39 -15.55 -10.12
N LEU A 402 -1.35 -15.23 -11.39
CA LEU A 402 -0.48 -15.84 -12.40
C LEU A 402 0.32 -14.70 -13.06
N ALA A 403 1.63 -14.86 -13.17
CA ALA A 403 2.46 -13.93 -13.91
C ALA A 403 3.33 -14.67 -14.94
N LEU A 404 3.47 -14.07 -16.10
CA LEU A 404 4.37 -14.50 -17.16
C LEU A 404 5.24 -13.31 -17.55
N GLY A 405 6.52 -13.54 -17.84
CA GLY A 405 7.39 -12.43 -18.20
C GLY A 405 8.68 -12.85 -18.86
N ILE A 406 9.41 -11.83 -19.31
CA ILE A 406 10.69 -11.94 -20.00
C ILE A 406 11.72 -11.16 -19.20
N THR A 407 12.90 -11.71 -19.04
CA THR A 407 14.08 -11.05 -18.43
C THR A 407 15.18 -10.92 -19.48
N PHE A 408 15.94 -9.80 -19.45
CA PHE A 408 17.02 -9.50 -20.41
C PHE A 408 18.35 -9.34 -19.71
#